data_3d719e0c8d521f4335a7b5ca47cc2717
#
_entry.id   3d719e0c8d521f4335a7b5ca47cc2717
#
_cell.length_a   1.000
_cell.length_b   1.000
_cell.length_c   1.000
_cell.angle_alpha   90.00
_cell.angle_beta   90.00
_cell.angle_gamma   90.00
#
_symmetry.space_group_name_H-M   'P 1'
#
loop_
_entity.id
_entity.type
_entity.pdbx_description
1 polymer ?
#
loop_
_entity_poly.entity_id
_entity_poly.type
_entity_poly.pdbx_seq_one_letter_code
_entity_poly.pdbx_strand_id
1 'polypeptide(L)'
;MTAPEHLTISGPEDILGYIPHSLGYWPSESLVAMTMQGKRLGATLRVDLPAGGGRRSREAFARTVAEYLLADKDADGTLLVFFADGGFDDDGREGGAASSLRPLLADLECALGLAGMPVRDAWRVGAEYWRNVYCTDSGCCPLPGRPVTEIRDSRLNAEMVYLGSSVGAPPGAASPGNADTPAADDADVMAAERRWDMALAGKRTHRAQFDAVLDAWAAALQTVSPDAIPEGAVPLDSGPLATGEGGGLEPELAGFLRASLRVPAWRDAVLVMAAAGRAAAAAGAEAFGIFSAGTGQAVSCPPLPEVRLSPLLPEQSDDSVGDAAASGCGPDALPGYGEVLLGLSPRVPDWDTLKRLERLMHDLSSCGGGEAQAAALTATGWIEWCRGRGSFADASLTRALEASPGYRLAELLSEVVRRGTLCGWAGRREAAWQKFGSDAA
;
A
#
# COMPACT_ATOMS: atom_id res chain seq x y z
N MET A 1 21.38 -24.32 8.30
CA MET A 1 20.26 -24.00 7.39
C MET A 1 19.02 -24.58 8.01
N THR A 2 18.25 -23.77 8.76
CA THR A 2 16.94 -24.14 9.26
C THR A 2 15.97 -24.02 8.09
N ALA A 3 15.14 -25.05 7.87
CA ALA A 3 14.06 -24.99 6.88
C ALA A 3 13.18 -23.77 7.16
N PRO A 4 12.60 -23.10 6.14
CA PRO A 4 11.68 -22.02 6.36
C PRO A 4 10.54 -22.51 7.26
N GLU A 5 10.29 -21.82 8.37
CA GLU A 5 9.19 -22.17 9.28
C GLU A 5 7.88 -21.81 8.57
N HIS A 6 7.23 -22.81 8.01
CA HIS A 6 5.87 -22.64 7.50
C HIS A 6 4.92 -22.38 8.67
N LEU A 7 4.25 -21.25 8.66
CA LEU A 7 3.17 -20.95 9.61
C LEU A 7 2.08 -22.00 9.47
N THR A 8 1.77 -22.69 10.55
CA THR A 8 0.78 -23.78 10.56
C THR A 8 -0.51 -23.30 11.21
N ILE A 9 -1.59 -23.35 10.45
CA ILE A 9 -2.94 -23.05 10.91
C ILE A 9 -3.50 -24.32 11.59
N SER A 10 -3.86 -24.22 12.85
CA SER A 10 -4.39 -25.34 13.65
C SER A 10 -5.89 -25.23 13.90
N GLY A 11 -6.44 -24.02 13.87
CA GLY A 11 -7.86 -23.79 14.13
C GLY A 11 -8.36 -22.50 13.47
N PRO A 12 -9.67 -22.22 13.58
CA PRO A 12 -10.25 -21.00 13.04
C PRO A 12 -9.69 -19.73 13.70
N GLU A 13 -9.33 -19.76 14.98
CA GLU A 13 -8.70 -18.65 15.69
C GLU A 13 -7.37 -18.24 15.06
N ASP A 14 -6.62 -19.21 14.53
CA ASP A 14 -5.37 -18.91 13.83
C ASP A 14 -5.63 -18.20 12.49
N ILE A 15 -6.64 -18.68 11.72
CA ILE A 15 -7.06 -18.01 10.46
C ILE A 15 -7.49 -16.57 10.74
N LEU A 16 -8.33 -16.40 11.78
CA LEU A 16 -8.85 -15.09 12.16
C LEU A 16 -7.74 -14.18 12.70
N GLY A 17 -6.77 -14.73 13.43
CA GLY A 17 -5.59 -14.03 13.92
C GLY A 17 -4.61 -13.60 12.81
N TYR A 18 -4.53 -14.38 11.71
CA TYR A 18 -3.69 -14.04 10.57
C TYR A 18 -4.16 -12.77 9.85
N ILE A 19 -5.47 -12.52 9.80
CA ILE A 19 -6.06 -11.41 9.02
C ILE A 19 -5.52 -10.04 9.44
N PRO A 20 -5.54 -9.64 10.72
CA PRO A 20 -4.98 -8.35 11.13
C PRO A 20 -3.51 -8.19 10.76
N HIS A 21 -2.72 -9.25 10.86
CA HIS A 21 -1.31 -9.22 10.45
C HIS A 21 -1.13 -9.08 8.94
N SER A 22 -1.96 -9.75 8.15
CA SER A 22 -1.95 -9.64 6.68
C SER A 22 -2.33 -8.23 6.23
N LEU A 23 -3.35 -7.64 6.84
CA LEU A 23 -3.84 -6.29 6.53
C LEU A 23 -2.98 -5.18 7.15
N GLY A 24 -2.33 -5.44 8.29
CA GLY A 24 -1.58 -4.46 9.08
C GLY A 24 -2.43 -3.72 10.12
N TYR A 25 -3.72 -3.99 10.22
CA TYR A 25 -4.65 -3.40 11.18
C TYR A 25 -5.85 -4.32 11.42
N TRP A 26 -6.58 -4.10 12.54
CA TRP A 26 -7.82 -4.82 12.85
C TRP A 26 -8.97 -4.26 12.00
N PRO A 27 -9.57 -5.04 11.08
CA PRO A 27 -10.65 -4.53 10.23
C PRO A 27 -11.96 -4.33 11.01
N SER A 28 -12.77 -3.39 10.54
CA SER A 28 -14.13 -3.12 11.02
C SER A 28 -15.07 -2.92 9.84
N GLU A 29 -16.36 -3.20 10.00
CA GLU A 29 -17.41 -3.04 8.97
C GLU A 29 -16.98 -3.52 7.57
N SER A 30 -16.37 -4.73 7.52
CA SER A 30 -15.67 -5.24 6.33
C SER A 30 -15.94 -6.71 6.11
N LEU A 31 -15.93 -7.10 4.84
CA LEU A 31 -15.73 -8.48 4.41
C LEU A 31 -14.25 -8.70 4.12
N VAL A 32 -13.66 -9.71 4.73
CA VAL A 32 -12.36 -10.25 4.31
C VAL A 32 -12.61 -11.59 3.65
N ALA A 33 -12.20 -11.71 2.39
CA ALA A 33 -12.28 -12.95 1.62
C ALA A 33 -10.86 -13.42 1.31
N MET A 34 -10.57 -14.68 1.63
CA MET A 34 -9.27 -15.30 1.39
C MET A 34 -9.44 -16.47 0.45
N THR A 35 -8.66 -16.51 -0.62
CA THR A 35 -8.65 -17.68 -1.51
C THR A 35 -7.93 -18.85 -0.86
N MET A 36 -8.32 -20.05 -1.26
CA MET A 36 -7.67 -21.29 -0.90
C MET A 36 -7.05 -21.92 -2.15
N GLN A 37 -5.85 -22.46 -1.99
CA GLN A 37 -5.16 -23.30 -2.98
C GLN A 37 -4.89 -24.66 -2.32
N GLY A 38 -5.87 -25.55 -2.41
CA GLY A 38 -5.91 -26.79 -1.63
C GLY A 38 -5.99 -26.50 -0.12
N LYS A 39 -4.87 -26.67 0.60
CA LYS A 39 -4.77 -26.42 2.06
C LYS A 39 -4.01 -25.12 2.39
N ARG A 40 -3.60 -24.34 1.40
CA ARG A 40 -2.86 -23.09 1.61
C ARG A 40 -3.79 -21.89 1.46
N LEU A 41 -3.53 -20.83 2.21
CA LEU A 41 -4.14 -19.53 1.96
C LEU A 41 -3.47 -18.90 0.73
N GLY A 42 -4.28 -18.33 -0.15
CA GLY A 42 -3.85 -17.58 -1.31
C GLY A 42 -3.99 -16.07 -1.11
N ALA A 43 -4.67 -15.40 -2.03
CA ALA A 43 -4.89 -13.97 -1.97
C ALA A 43 -5.86 -13.59 -0.84
N THR A 44 -5.61 -12.44 -0.21
CA THR A 44 -6.50 -11.83 0.79
C THR A 44 -7.09 -10.55 0.23
N LEU A 45 -8.41 -10.46 0.16
CA LEU A 45 -9.18 -9.30 -0.27
C LEU A 45 -9.96 -8.75 0.92
N ARG A 46 -9.82 -7.46 1.19
CA ARG A 46 -10.68 -6.74 2.14
C ARG A 46 -11.53 -5.72 1.39
N VAL A 47 -12.82 -5.74 1.61
CA VAL A 47 -13.77 -4.76 1.08
C VAL A 47 -14.72 -4.30 2.18
N ASP A 48 -15.16 -3.04 2.11
CA ASP A 48 -16.18 -2.54 3.03
C ASP A 48 -17.50 -3.28 2.81
N LEU A 49 -18.23 -3.57 3.90
CA LEU A 49 -19.57 -4.10 3.79
C LEU A 49 -20.49 -3.07 3.12
N PRO A 50 -21.40 -3.50 2.24
CA PRO A 50 -22.32 -2.57 1.62
C PRO A 50 -23.20 -1.90 2.69
N ALA A 51 -23.24 -0.59 2.70
CA ALA A 51 -23.97 0.26 3.68
C ALA A 51 -25.50 0.08 3.63
N GLY A 52 -26.00 -0.99 3.10
CA GLY A 52 -27.38 -1.30 2.83
C GLY A 52 -27.58 -1.47 1.33
N GLY A 53 -28.74 -1.91 0.94
CA GLY A 53 -29.03 -2.07 -0.46
C GLY A 53 -29.99 -3.22 -0.72
N GLY A 54 -30.78 -3.08 -1.75
CA GLY A 54 -31.64 -4.14 -2.21
C GLY A 54 -30.84 -5.31 -2.79
N ARG A 55 -31.57 -6.36 -3.16
CA ARG A 55 -31.00 -7.58 -3.75
C ARG A 55 -29.98 -7.31 -4.88
N ARG A 56 -30.29 -6.38 -5.80
CA ARG A 56 -29.39 -6.05 -6.92
C ARG A 56 -28.01 -5.51 -6.46
N SER A 57 -28.00 -4.71 -5.38
CA SER A 57 -26.74 -4.16 -4.82
C SER A 57 -25.89 -5.28 -4.22
N ARG A 58 -26.50 -6.20 -3.47
CA ARG A 58 -25.79 -7.34 -2.88
C ARG A 58 -25.26 -8.29 -3.95
N GLU A 59 -26.08 -8.62 -4.96
CA GLU A 59 -25.65 -9.46 -6.10
C GLU A 59 -24.52 -8.81 -6.90
N ALA A 60 -24.53 -7.48 -7.07
CA ALA A 60 -23.43 -6.75 -7.70
C ALA A 60 -22.17 -6.81 -6.86
N PHE A 61 -22.29 -6.57 -5.55
CA PHE A 61 -21.17 -6.68 -4.60
C PHE A 61 -20.55 -8.09 -4.63
N ALA A 62 -21.36 -9.15 -4.56
CA ALA A 62 -20.89 -10.53 -4.59
C ALA A 62 -20.14 -10.86 -5.88
N ARG A 63 -20.63 -10.38 -7.03
CA ARG A 63 -19.93 -10.54 -8.32
C ARG A 63 -18.60 -9.81 -8.34
N THR A 64 -18.55 -8.57 -7.85
CA THR A 64 -17.32 -7.80 -7.77
C THR A 64 -16.27 -8.48 -6.88
N VAL A 65 -16.68 -9.04 -5.73
CA VAL A 65 -15.78 -9.83 -4.87
C VAL A 65 -15.24 -11.03 -5.62
N ALA A 66 -16.10 -11.80 -6.32
CA ALA A 66 -15.68 -12.95 -7.11
C ALA A 66 -14.71 -12.55 -8.24
N GLU A 67 -15.00 -11.47 -8.95
CA GLU A 67 -14.13 -10.93 -10.00
C GLU A 67 -12.72 -10.58 -9.50
N TYR A 68 -12.60 -9.98 -8.32
CA TYR A 68 -11.29 -9.72 -7.72
C TYR A 68 -10.54 -10.99 -7.36
N LEU A 69 -11.22 -11.96 -6.77
CA LEU A 69 -10.60 -13.22 -6.36
C LEU A 69 -10.16 -14.09 -7.53
N LEU A 70 -10.75 -13.92 -8.73
CA LEU A 70 -10.31 -14.58 -9.97
C LEU A 70 -8.89 -14.18 -10.42
N ALA A 71 -8.31 -13.12 -9.84
CA ALA A 71 -6.90 -12.79 -10.04
C ALA A 71 -5.97 -13.90 -9.51
N ASP A 72 -6.39 -14.65 -8.49
CA ASP A 72 -5.70 -15.85 -8.01
C ASP A 72 -6.16 -17.07 -8.83
N LYS A 73 -5.42 -17.38 -9.88
CA LYS A 73 -5.77 -18.42 -10.86
C LYS A 73 -5.71 -19.85 -10.31
N ASP A 74 -5.01 -20.05 -9.21
CA ASP A 74 -4.83 -21.35 -8.56
C ASP A 74 -5.86 -21.60 -7.46
N ALA A 75 -6.77 -20.63 -7.23
CA ALA A 75 -7.80 -20.72 -6.20
C ALA A 75 -8.83 -21.81 -6.49
N ASP A 76 -9.08 -22.67 -5.51
CA ASP A 76 -10.07 -23.75 -5.54
C ASP A 76 -11.15 -23.65 -4.46
N GLY A 77 -11.10 -22.62 -3.65
CA GLY A 77 -12.06 -22.34 -2.58
C GLY A 77 -11.86 -20.97 -1.96
N THR A 78 -12.78 -20.60 -1.09
CA THR A 78 -12.76 -19.27 -0.43
C THR A 78 -13.15 -19.41 1.03
N LEU A 79 -12.49 -18.64 1.90
CA LEU A 79 -12.86 -18.39 3.29
C LEU A 79 -13.41 -16.97 3.40
N LEU A 80 -14.50 -16.78 4.13
CA LEU A 80 -15.14 -15.49 4.33
C LEU A 80 -15.14 -15.10 5.79
N VAL A 81 -14.76 -13.86 6.10
CA VAL A 81 -14.83 -13.31 7.45
C VAL A 81 -15.53 -11.95 7.40
N PHE A 82 -16.64 -11.86 8.11
CA PHE A 82 -17.42 -10.64 8.25
C PHE A 82 -17.02 -9.96 9.56
N PHE A 83 -16.30 -8.84 9.45
CA PHE A 83 -16.01 -7.97 10.57
C PHE A 83 -17.15 -6.95 10.66
N ALA A 84 -18.06 -7.15 11.61
CA ALA A 84 -19.22 -6.29 11.79
C ALA A 84 -19.57 -6.17 13.27
N ASP A 85 -19.65 -4.92 13.74
CA ASP A 85 -20.14 -4.60 15.07
C ASP A 85 -21.67 -4.72 15.10
N GLY A 86 -22.18 -5.54 15.99
CA GLY A 86 -23.59 -5.78 16.20
C GLY A 86 -23.76 -7.07 16.98
N GLY A 87 -24.32 -6.98 18.19
CA GLY A 87 -24.58 -8.14 19.02
C GLY A 87 -25.55 -9.11 18.33
N PHE A 88 -25.49 -10.39 18.69
CA PHE A 88 -26.62 -11.27 18.54
C PHE A 88 -27.62 -10.90 19.64
N ASP A 89 -28.91 -10.75 19.30
CA ASP A 89 -29.95 -10.69 20.31
C ASP A 89 -29.92 -11.98 21.16
N ASP A 90 -30.40 -11.89 22.41
CA ASP A 90 -30.42 -13.03 23.34
C ASP A 90 -31.08 -14.29 22.77
N ASP A 91 -31.94 -14.15 21.77
CA ASP A 91 -32.61 -15.24 21.04
C ASP A 91 -31.76 -15.84 19.89
N GLY A 92 -30.51 -15.42 19.71
CA GLY A 92 -29.69 -15.83 18.55
C GLY A 92 -30.14 -15.25 17.22
N ARG A 93 -31.05 -14.28 17.26
CA ARG A 93 -31.46 -13.49 16.09
C ARG A 93 -30.47 -12.38 15.85
N GLU A 94 -30.14 -12.22 14.58
CA GLU A 94 -29.27 -11.12 14.18
C GLU A 94 -30.03 -9.80 14.38
N GLY A 95 -29.53 -8.93 15.27
CA GLY A 95 -30.11 -7.60 15.50
C GLY A 95 -29.50 -6.55 14.56
N GLY A 96 -30.30 -5.60 14.13
CA GLY A 96 -29.84 -4.43 13.37
C GLY A 96 -29.25 -4.75 11.99
N ALA A 97 -28.09 -4.19 11.67
CA ALA A 97 -27.40 -4.37 10.39
C ALA A 97 -27.02 -5.83 10.11
N ALA A 98 -26.93 -6.68 11.12
CA ALA A 98 -26.59 -8.09 11.01
C ALA A 98 -27.66 -8.95 10.33
N SER A 99 -28.93 -8.53 10.32
CA SER A 99 -29.99 -9.26 9.60
C SER A 99 -29.75 -9.31 8.09
N SER A 100 -28.83 -8.49 7.56
CA SER A 100 -28.47 -8.44 6.15
C SER A 100 -27.32 -9.38 5.76
N LEU A 101 -26.63 -10.03 6.72
CA LEU A 101 -25.48 -10.88 6.42
C LEU A 101 -25.87 -12.23 5.77
N ARG A 102 -26.98 -12.86 6.19
CA ARG A 102 -27.41 -14.14 5.60
C ARG A 102 -27.73 -14.04 4.10
N PRO A 103 -28.52 -13.05 3.64
CA PRO A 103 -28.74 -12.86 2.21
C PRO A 103 -27.45 -12.51 1.45
N LEU A 104 -26.55 -11.73 2.05
CA LEU A 104 -25.26 -11.40 1.45
C LEU A 104 -24.36 -12.62 1.33
N LEU A 105 -24.31 -13.47 2.36
CA LEU A 105 -23.58 -14.73 2.33
C LEU A 105 -24.10 -15.64 1.21
N ALA A 106 -25.42 -15.79 1.07
CA ALA A 106 -26.00 -16.60 0.00
C ALA A 106 -25.67 -16.08 -1.41
N ASP A 107 -25.67 -14.74 -1.59
CA ASP A 107 -25.28 -14.11 -2.85
C ASP A 107 -23.78 -14.35 -3.14
N LEU A 108 -22.89 -14.29 -2.11
CA LEU A 108 -21.46 -14.60 -2.21
C LEU A 108 -21.21 -16.08 -2.52
N GLU A 109 -21.89 -16.99 -1.84
CA GLU A 109 -21.80 -18.44 -2.11
C GLU A 109 -22.15 -18.77 -3.56
N CYS A 110 -23.21 -18.13 -4.07
CA CYS A 110 -23.61 -18.30 -5.46
C CYS A 110 -22.55 -17.77 -6.43
N ALA A 111 -22.09 -16.54 -6.23
CA ALA A 111 -21.11 -15.90 -7.12
C ALA A 111 -19.76 -16.62 -7.11
N LEU A 112 -19.24 -16.98 -5.94
CA LEU A 112 -17.96 -17.67 -5.78
C LEU A 112 -18.04 -19.13 -6.26
N GLY A 113 -19.17 -19.80 -6.05
CA GLY A 113 -19.41 -21.14 -6.59
C GLY A 113 -19.41 -21.15 -8.12
N LEU A 114 -20.04 -20.15 -8.75
CA LEU A 114 -20.03 -19.99 -10.21
C LEU A 114 -18.62 -19.66 -10.75
N ALA A 115 -17.82 -18.98 -9.95
CA ALA A 115 -16.42 -18.66 -10.28
C ALA A 115 -15.44 -19.84 -10.05
N GLY A 116 -15.92 -20.99 -9.59
CA GLY A 116 -15.08 -22.17 -9.32
C GLY A 116 -14.34 -22.13 -7.98
N MET A 117 -14.65 -21.16 -7.13
CA MET A 117 -14.02 -20.95 -5.80
C MET A 117 -15.08 -21.03 -4.68
N PRO A 118 -15.75 -22.19 -4.46
CA PRO A 118 -16.84 -22.29 -3.49
C PRO A 118 -16.38 -21.90 -2.09
N VAL A 119 -17.30 -21.32 -1.31
CA VAL A 119 -17.06 -20.99 0.09
C VAL A 119 -16.83 -22.28 0.89
N ARG A 120 -15.68 -22.38 1.53
CA ARG A 120 -15.29 -23.52 2.35
C ARG A 120 -15.74 -23.34 3.81
N ASP A 121 -15.60 -22.10 4.30
CA ASP A 121 -16.06 -21.74 5.62
C ASP A 121 -16.31 -20.23 5.74
N ALA A 122 -17.10 -19.81 6.75
CA ALA A 122 -17.41 -18.42 6.99
C ALA A 122 -17.55 -18.11 8.49
N TRP A 123 -17.00 -16.96 8.90
CA TRP A 123 -17.05 -16.48 10.28
C TRP A 123 -17.56 -15.05 10.34
N ARG A 124 -18.15 -14.73 11.48
CA ARG A 124 -18.42 -13.37 11.89
C ARG A 124 -17.54 -13.03 13.10
N VAL A 125 -16.93 -11.84 13.06
CA VAL A 125 -16.11 -11.28 14.14
C VAL A 125 -16.70 -9.91 14.49
N GLY A 126 -17.20 -9.78 15.71
CA GLY A 126 -17.64 -8.52 16.29
C GLY A 126 -16.60 -7.94 17.24
N ALA A 127 -16.98 -6.91 18.01
CA ALA A 127 -16.08 -6.28 18.98
C ALA A 127 -15.63 -7.23 20.11
N GLU A 128 -16.54 -8.06 20.60
CA GLU A 128 -16.31 -8.92 21.78
C GLU A 128 -16.30 -10.40 21.46
N TYR A 129 -17.08 -10.83 20.45
CA TYR A 129 -17.32 -12.23 20.14
C TYR A 129 -17.15 -12.55 18.67
N TRP A 130 -16.67 -13.76 18.38
CA TRP A 130 -16.63 -14.33 17.04
C TRP A 130 -17.37 -15.65 16.96
N ARG A 131 -17.88 -16.01 15.79
CA ARG A 131 -18.65 -17.22 15.57
C ARG A 131 -18.55 -17.71 14.15
N ASN A 132 -18.54 -19.04 13.97
CA ASN A 132 -18.75 -19.65 12.66
C ASN A 132 -20.22 -19.50 12.24
N VAL A 133 -20.45 -19.03 11.00
CA VAL A 133 -21.81 -18.71 10.50
C VAL A 133 -22.65 -19.97 10.23
N TYR A 134 -21.99 -21.08 9.91
CA TYR A 134 -22.66 -22.35 9.63
C TYR A 134 -22.88 -23.22 10.85
N CYS A 135 -22.12 -23.00 11.91
CA CYS A 135 -22.17 -23.85 13.10
C CYS A 135 -23.43 -23.57 13.93
N THR A 136 -24.23 -24.62 14.15
CA THR A 136 -25.42 -24.58 15.02
C THR A 136 -25.21 -25.27 16.36
N ASP A 137 -24.03 -25.88 16.58
CA ASP A 137 -23.72 -26.57 17.83
C ASP A 137 -23.32 -25.56 18.90
N SER A 138 -24.11 -25.47 19.97
CA SER A 138 -23.86 -24.57 21.10
C SER A 138 -22.65 -25.00 21.95
N GLY A 139 -22.20 -26.25 21.86
CA GLY A 139 -20.98 -26.71 22.48
C GLY A 139 -19.72 -26.22 21.80
N CYS A 140 -19.77 -26.11 20.47
CA CYS A 140 -18.68 -25.59 19.66
C CYS A 140 -18.74 -24.05 19.51
N CYS A 141 -19.93 -23.53 19.22
CA CYS A 141 -20.20 -22.12 18.98
C CYS A 141 -21.30 -21.60 19.94
N PRO A 142 -20.98 -21.34 21.21
CA PRO A 142 -21.95 -20.86 22.19
C PRO A 142 -22.52 -19.48 21.75
N LEU A 143 -23.67 -19.12 22.30
CA LEU A 143 -24.21 -17.77 22.18
C LEU A 143 -23.67 -16.88 23.30
N PRO A 144 -23.25 -15.64 23.03
CA PRO A 144 -23.30 -14.89 21.76
C PRO A 144 -22.16 -15.25 20.80
N GLY A 145 -21.17 -16.01 21.19
CA GLY A 145 -20.00 -16.43 20.44
C GLY A 145 -18.84 -16.77 21.35
N ARG A 146 -17.70 -17.12 20.78
CA ARG A 146 -16.42 -17.29 21.49
C ARG A 146 -15.76 -15.90 21.64
N PRO A 147 -15.04 -15.64 22.75
CA PRO A 147 -14.40 -14.33 22.95
C PRO A 147 -13.37 -13.99 21.87
N VAL A 148 -13.33 -12.74 21.41
CA VAL A 148 -12.32 -12.26 20.45
C VAL A 148 -10.89 -12.34 21.02
N THR A 149 -10.74 -12.38 22.34
CA THR A 149 -9.45 -12.61 23.00
C THR A 149 -8.80 -13.92 22.55
N GLU A 150 -9.57 -14.97 22.24
CA GLU A 150 -9.03 -16.22 21.73
C GLU A 150 -8.30 -16.06 20.39
N ILE A 151 -8.77 -15.13 19.53
CA ILE A 151 -8.09 -14.79 18.30
C ILE A 151 -6.78 -14.06 18.59
N ARG A 152 -6.82 -13.09 19.52
CA ARG A 152 -5.64 -12.28 19.89
C ARG A 152 -4.58 -13.11 20.62
N ASP A 153 -5.01 -14.12 21.37
CA ASP A 153 -4.13 -15.02 22.14
C ASP A 153 -3.80 -16.30 21.36
N SER A 154 -4.18 -16.39 20.07
CA SER A 154 -3.89 -17.55 19.24
C SER A 154 -2.38 -17.77 19.07
N ARG A 155 -2.00 -19.03 18.87
CA ARG A 155 -0.60 -19.38 18.64
C ARG A 155 -0.03 -18.66 17.43
N LEU A 156 -0.77 -18.61 16.33
CA LEU A 156 -0.34 -17.95 15.11
C LEU A 156 -0.11 -16.45 15.32
N ASN A 157 -1.01 -15.78 16.08
CA ASN A 157 -0.83 -14.37 16.41
C ASN A 157 0.50 -14.14 17.18
N ALA A 158 0.82 -15.00 18.15
CA ALA A 158 2.07 -14.92 18.89
C ALA A 158 3.30 -15.16 17.98
N GLU A 159 3.23 -16.15 17.08
CA GLU A 159 4.29 -16.41 16.10
C GLU A 159 4.49 -15.23 15.15
N MET A 160 3.42 -14.60 14.66
CA MET A 160 3.48 -13.44 13.79
C MET A 160 4.13 -12.23 14.49
N VAL A 161 3.78 -11.97 15.76
CA VAL A 161 4.42 -10.92 16.56
C VAL A 161 5.92 -11.23 16.78
N TYR A 162 6.27 -12.48 17.06
CA TYR A 162 7.67 -12.89 17.19
C TYR A 162 8.48 -12.68 15.91
N LEU A 163 7.87 -12.89 14.74
CA LEU A 163 8.46 -12.61 13.42
C LEU A 163 8.49 -11.11 13.07
N GLY A 164 8.10 -10.23 14.00
CA GLY A 164 8.15 -8.78 13.83
C GLY A 164 6.92 -8.16 13.17
N SER A 165 5.85 -8.95 12.94
CA SER A 165 4.61 -8.38 12.43
C SER A 165 3.88 -7.59 13.52
N SER A 166 3.49 -6.36 13.22
CA SER A 166 2.66 -5.53 14.09
C SER A 166 1.29 -5.26 13.46
N VAL A 167 0.30 -5.09 14.33
CA VAL A 167 -1.07 -4.69 13.98
C VAL A 167 -1.29 -3.29 14.51
N GLY A 168 -1.37 -2.31 13.61
CA GLY A 168 -1.52 -0.89 13.94
C GLY A 168 -2.97 -0.43 13.98
N ALA A 169 -3.15 0.91 14.05
CA ALA A 169 -4.45 1.54 13.93
C ALA A 169 -5.01 1.38 12.50
N PRO A 170 -6.35 1.39 12.33
CA PRO A 170 -6.94 1.38 10.99
C PRO A 170 -6.55 2.64 10.21
N PRO A 171 -6.43 2.53 8.87
CA PRO A 171 -6.11 3.66 8.01
C PRO A 171 -7.11 4.81 8.23
N GLY A 172 -6.63 6.04 8.34
CA GLY A 172 -7.45 7.22 8.56
C GLY A 172 -7.88 7.47 10.01
N ALA A 173 -7.53 6.59 10.96
CA ALA A 173 -7.72 6.89 12.37
C ALA A 173 -6.87 8.10 12.77
N ALA A 174 -7.49 9.08 13.43
CA ALA A 174 -6.75 10.20 13.98
C ALA A 174 -5.82 9.69 15.10
N SER A 175 -4.52 9.93 14.96
CA SER A 175 -3.59 9.68 16.06
C SER A 175 -3.91 10.63 17.21
N PRO A 176 -4.15 10.11 18.42
CA PRO A 176 -4.29 10.96 19.59
C PRO A 176 -2.91 11.48 19.97
N GLY A 177 -2.46 12.60 19.43
CA GLY A 177 -1.31 13.28 19.99
C GLY A 177 -0.24 13.78 19.06
N ASN A 178 -0.57 14.59 18.06
CA ASN A 178 0.31 15.64 17.62
C ASN A 178 -0.53 16.83 17.10
N ALA A 179 -1.29 17.42 18.02
CA ALA A 179 -1.80 18.76 17.81
C ALA A 179 -0.66 19.77 18.08
N ASP A 180 -0.26 20.47 17.01
CA ASP A 180 0.12 21.88 17.05
C ASP A 180 1.40 22.31 17.82
N THR A 181 2.50 21.61 17.65
CA THR A 181 3.77 22.37 17.81
C THR A 181 4.67 22.02 16.62
N PRO A 182 4.80 22.92 15.62
CA PRO A 182 5.84 22.76 14.60
C PRO A 182 7.17 22.60 15.31
N ALA A 183 7.90 21.53 15.03
CA ALA A 183 9.27 21.42 15.49
C ALA A 183 10.06 22.64 14.96
N ALA A 184 11.06 23.13 15.69
CA ALA A 184 11.87 24.25 15.22
C ALA A 184 12.44 24.01 13.82
N ASP A 185 12.76 22.76 13.51
CA ASP A 185 13.24 22.31 12.20
C ASP A 185 12.21 22.47 11.06
N ASP A 186 10.91 22.42 11.33
CA ASP A 186 9.86 22.61 10.32
C ASP A 186 9.89 24.03 9.73
N ALA A 187 10.18 25.03 10.52
CA ALA A 187 10.27 26.42 10.06
C ALA A 187 11.43 26.61 9.09
N ASP A 188 12.57 25.96 9.33
CA ASP A 188 13.75 26.01 8.48
C ASP A 188 13.53 25.26 7.17
N VAL A 189 12.88 24.09 7.21
CA VAL A 189 12.47 23.34 6.00
C VAL A 189 11.52 24.18 5.14
N MET A 190 10.51 24.81 5.74
CA MET A 190 9.55 25.65 5.03
C MET A 190 10.20 26.92 4.45
N ALA A 191 11.19 27.48 5.14
CA ALA A 191 11.96 28.61 4.62
C ALA A 191 12.85 28.19 3.44
N ALA A 192 13.48 27.02 3.53
CA ALA A 192 14.27 26.43 2.45
C ALA A 192 13.37 26.10 1.25
N GLU A 193 12.21 25.47 1.44
CA GLU A 193 11.25 25.18 0.37
C GLU A 193 10.89 26.42 -0.44
N ARG A 194 10.55 27.55 0.23
CA ARG A 194 10.23 28.79 -0.45
C ARG A 194 11.40 29.35 -1.26
N ARG A 195 12.64 29.30 -0.72
CA ARG A 195 13.84 29.74 -1.46
C ARG A 195 14.06 28.90 -2.71
N TRP A 196 13.93 27.56 -2.55
CA TRP A 196 14.11 26.62 -3.67
C TRP A 196 13.02 26.72 -4.72
N ASP A 197 11.76 26.90 -4.35
CA ASP A 197 10.68 27.10 -5.31
C ASP A 197 10.96 28.32 -6.22
N MET A 198 11.42 29.43 -5.64
CA MET A 198 11.82 30.60 -6.42
C MET A 198 13.03 30.31 -7.32
N ALA A 199 14.04 29.61 -6.82
CA ALA A 199 15.27 29.31 -7.58
C ALA A 199 15.00 28.33 -8.74
N LEU A 200 14.02 27.45 -8.61
CA LEU A 200 13.66 26.43 -9.59
C LEU A 200 12.61 26.90 -10.59
N ALA A 201 11.88 27.99 -10.33
CA ALA A 201 10.75 28.43 -11.16
C ALA A 201 11.07 28.59 -12.64
N GLY A 202 12.23 29.17 -12.97
CA GLY A 202 12.68 29.37 -14.38
C GLY A 202 13.40 28.17 -15.00
N LYS A 203 13.52 27.04 -14.27
CA LYS A 203 14.37 25.89 -14.67
C LYS A 203 13.61 24.59 -14.86
N ARG A 204 12.28 24.62 -14.76
CA ARG A 204 11.41 23.43 -14.74
C ARG A 204 11.50 22.57 -16.01
N THR A 205 11.90 23.16 -17.14
CA THR A 205 12.05 22.47 -18.43
C THR A 205 13.53 22.26 -18.82
N HIS A 206 14.49 22.55 -17.95
CA HIS A 206 15.91 22.37 -18.25
C HIS A 206 16.36 20.96 -17.95
N ARG A 207 16.96 20.28 -18.91
CA ARG A 207 17.47 18.91 -18.76
C ARG A 207 18.48 18.78 -17.60
N ALA A 208 19.47 19.68 -17.55
CA ALA A 208 20.49 19.64 -16.50
C ALA A 208 19.91 19.84 -15.08
N GLN A 209 18.86 20.66 -14.94
CA GLN A 209 18.16 20.83 -13.67
C GLN A 209 17.36 19.60 -13.29
N PHE A 210 16.70 18.97 -14.25
CA PHE A 210 16.00 17.69 -14.06
C PHE A 210 16.96 16.60 -13.58
N ASP A 211 18.11 16.46 -14.24
CA ASP A 211 19.13 15.47 -13.86
C ASP A 211 19.63 15.73 -12.43
N ALA A 212 19.88 17.00 -12.04
CA ALA A 212 20.27 17.36 -10.68
C ALA A 212 19.16 17.07 -9.63
N VAL A 213 17.89 17.22 -9.99
CA VAL A 213 16.77 16.81 -9.12
C VAL A 213 16.80 15.30 -8.89
N LEU A 214 16.95 14.49 -9.96
CA LEU A 214 17.03 13.04 -9.82
C LEU A 214 18.27 12.60 -9.01
N ASP A 215 19.42 13.30 -9.15
CA ASP A 215 20.60 13.04 -8.35
C ASP A 215 20.36 13.32 -6.86
N ALA A 216 19.68 14.41 -6.53
CA ALA A 216 19.33 14.75 -5.16
C ALA A 216 18.38 13.70 -4.54
N TRP A 217 17.38 13.26 -5.29
CA TRP A 217 16.48 12.19 -4.84
C TRP A 217 17.21 10.86 -4.69
N ALA A 218 18.09 10.49 -5.62
CA ALA A 218 18.88 9.28 -5.53
C ALA A 218 19.80 9.29 -4.30
N ALA A 219 20.45 10.42 -4.01
CA ALA A 219 21.28 10.59 -2.82
C ALA A 219 20.43 10.48 -1.54
N ALA A 220 19.28 11.17 -1.47
CA ALA A 220 18.39 11.10 -0.31
C ALA A 220 17.85 9.67 -0.07
N LEU A 221 17.47 8.94 -1.11
CA LEU A 221 17.02 7.54 -0.99
C LEU A 221 18.11 6.62 -0.42
N GLN A 222 19.38 6.91 -0.66
CA GLN A 222 20.50 6.11 -0.11
C GLN A 222 20.76 6.38 1.38
N THR A 223 20.36 7.54 1.91
CA THR A 223 20.48 7.83 3.35
C THR A 223 19.45 7.10 4.21
N VAL A 224 18.35 6.61 3.59
CA VAL A 224 17.26 5.94 4.30
C VAL A 224 17.52 4.44 4.35
N SER A 225 17.58 3.87 5.56
CA SER A 225 17.62 2.41 5.75
C SER A 225 16.26 1.80 5.45
N PRO A 226 16.19 0.73 4.64
CA PRO A 226 14.92 0.03 4.39
C PRO A 226 14.36 -0.68 5.64
N ASP A 227 15.22 -1.02 6.62
CA ASP A 227 14.87 -1.83 7.79
C ASP A 227 14.37 -1.02 8.99
N ALA A 228 14.36 0.32 8.90
CA ALA A 228 14.07 1.20 10.03
C ALA A 228 12.56 1.37 10.35
N ILE A 229 11.65 0.75 9.61
CA ILE A 229 10.20 0.80 9.89
C ILE A 229 9.77 -0.59 10.33
N PRO A 230 9.17 -0.76 11.54
CA PRO A 230 8.40 -1.95 11.84
C PRO A 230 7.24 -2.03 10.84
N GLU A 231 7.18 -3.10 10.05
CA GLU A 231 6.07 -3.32 9.14
C GLU A 231 4.76 -3.39 9.93
N GLY A 232 3.82 -2.50 9.61
CA GLY A 232 2.55 -2.39 10.32
C GLY A 232 2.43 -1.21 11.29
N ALA A 233 3.51 -0.47 11.57
CA ALA A 233 3.37 0.87 12.10
C ALA A 233 2.73 1.72 11.00
N VAL A 234 1.50 2.17 11.23
CA VAL A 234 0.94 3.26 10.43
C VAL A 234 1.93 4.40 10.57
N PRO A 235 2.45 4.99 9.46
CA PRO A 235 3.40 6.09 9.54
C PRO A 235 2.83 7.37 10.22
N LEU A 236 1.65 7.27 10.80
CA LEU A 236 0.88 8.34 11.42
C LEU A 236 1.18 8.55 12.91
N ASP A 237 1.88 7.61 13.58
CA ASP A 237 2.01 7.63 15.04
C ASP A 237 3.46 7.66 15.55
N SER A 238 4.42 7.61 14.66
CA SER A 238 5.80 7.86 15.04
C SER A 238 6.07 9.35 14.81
N GLY A 239 6.21 10.09 15.90
CA GLY A 239 6.99 11.32 15.87
C GLY A 239 8.31 11.07 15.11
N PRO A 240 9.10 12.06 14.75
CA PRO A 240 10.30 11.86 13.94
C PRO A 240 11.03 10.64 14.49
N LEU A 241 10.95 9.53 13.74
CA LEU A 241 11.53 8.26 14.17
C LEU A 241 13.00 8.54 14.33
N ALA A 242 13.49 8.34 15.55
CA ALA A 242 14.88 8.45 15.87
C ALA A 242 15.65 7.63 14.83
N THR A 243 16.20 8.30 13.85
CA THR A 243 17.24 7.76 13.01
C THR A 243 18.32 7.29 13.97
N GLY A 244 18.70 6.03 13.89
CA GLY A 244 19.85 5.56 14.64
C GLY A 244 20.98 6.57 14.45
N GLU A 245 21.54 7.07 15.53
CA GLU A 245 22.62 8.05 15.69
C GLU A 245 23.01 8.77 14.39
N GLY A 246 22.23 9.85 14.00
CA GLY A 246 22.57 10.70 12.87
C GLY A 246 21.37 11.21 12.07
N GLY A 247 20.60 12.12 12.63
CA GLY A 247 19.95 13.20 11.90
C GLY A 247 18.87 12.84 10.85
N GLY A 248 17.73 13.52 10.95
CA GLY A 248 16.78 13.74 9.85
C GLY A 248 17.47 14.35 8.63
N LEU A 249 16.72 14.48 7.52
CA LEU A 249 17.22 15.22 6.35
C LEU A 249 17.62 16.64 6.75
N GLU A 250 18.77 17.09 6.29
CA GLU A 250 19.17 18.49 6.40
C GLU A 250 18.05 19.42 5.87
N PRO A 251 17.67 20.49 6.58
CA PRO A 251 16.54 21.35 6.18
C PRO A 251 16.65 21.90 4.75
N GLU A 252 17.87 22.19 4.29
CA GLU A 252 18.10 22.64 2.91
C GLU A 252 17.75 21.55 1.89
N LEU A 253 18.15 20.30 2.12
CA LEU A 253 17.83 19.20 1.25
C LEU A 253 16.33 18.86 1.30
N ALA A 254 15.75 18.81 2.49
CA ALA A 254 14.32 18.59 2.67
C ALA A 254 13.47 19.63 1.93
N GLY A 255 13.83 20.93 2.08
CA GLY A 255 13.18 22.03 1.37
C GLY A 255 13.32 21.93 -0.16
N PHE A 256 14.49 21.52 -0.66
CA PHE A 256 14.71 21.29 -2.10
C PHE A 256 13.84 20.13 -2.64
N LEU A 257 13.82 19.00 -1.93
CA LEU A 257 13.01 17.85 -2.33
C LEU A 257 11.51 18.21 -2.34
N ARG A 258 11.02 18.93 -1.32
CA ARG A 258 9.65 19.43 -1.27
C ARG A 258 9.33 20.38 -2.41
N ALA A 259 10.19 21.35 -2.70
CA ALA A 259 10.03 22.26 -3.84
C ALA A 259 10.00 21.51 -5.18
N SER A 260 10.81 20.47 -5.33
CA SER A 260 10.84 19.65 -6.55
C SER A 260 9.55 18.85 -6.75
N LEU A 261 8.89 18.38 -5.70
CA LEU A 261 7.60 17.68 -5.76
C LEU A 261 6.45 18.53 -6.28
N ARG A 262 6.55 19.86 -6.18
CA ARG A 262 5.56 20.80 -6.74
C ARG A 262 5.61 20.89 -8.25
N VAL A 263 6.63 20.32 -8.88
CA VAL A 263 6.74 20.23 -10.34
C VAL A 263 6.24 18.86 -10.79
N PRO A 264 5.05 18.76 -11.44
CA PRO A 264 4.43 17.46 -11.75
C PRO A 264 5.36 16.52 -12.53
N ALA A 265 6.07 17.03 -13.53
CA ALA A 265 6.99 16.24 -14.33
C ALA A 265 8.16 15.66 -13.52
N TRP A 266 8.67 16.37 -12.52
CA TRP A 266 9.74 15.89 -11.66
C TRP A 266 9.22 14.90 -10.62
N ARG A 267 8.07 15.19 -10.02
CA ARG A 267 7.38 14.26 -9.12
C ARG A 267 7.13 12.91 -9.78
N ASP A 268 6.56 12.91 -10.99
CA ASP A 268 6.26 11.68 -11.72
C ASP A 268 7.56 10.93 -12.08
N ALA A 269 8.61 11.66 -12.44
CA ALA A 269 9.93 11.07 -12.69
C ALA A 269 10.54 10.41 -11.45
N VAL A 270 10.33 10.98 -10.25
CA VAL A 270 10.79 10.39 -8.98
C VAL A 270 10.08 9.07 -8.70
N LEU A 271 8.76 8.99 -8.92
CA LEU A 271 7.99 7.75 -8.77
C LEU A 271 8.50 6.68 -9.74
N VAL A 272 8.69 7.05 -11.01
CA VAL A 272 9.21 6.14 -12.03
C VAL A 272 10.65 5.71 -11.72
N MET A 273 11.50 6.63 -11.27
CA MET A 273 12.88 6.33 -10.86
C MET A 273 12.92 5.29 -9.74
N ALA A 274 12.05 5.44 -8.74
CA ALA A 274 12.00 4.53 -7.59
C ALA A 274 11.50 3.13 -7.98
N ALA A 275 10.58 3.02 -8.94
CA ALA A 275 10.01 1.74 -9.33
C ALA A 275 10.78 1.02 -10.45
N ALA A 276 11.40 1.78 -11.37
CA ALA A 276 11.93 1.26 -12.64
C ALA A 276 13.35 1.78 -12.97
N GLY A 277 13.95 2.54 -12.05
CA GLY A 277 15.30 3.07 -12.19
C GLY A 277 15.40 4.40 -12.96
N ARG A 278 16.57 5.03 -12.79
CA ARG A 278 16.86 6.37 -13.35
C ARG A 278 16.74 6.43 -14.87
N ALA A 279 17.16 5.38 -15.57
CA ALA A 279 17.10 5.32 -17.02
C ALA A 279 15.66 5.43 -17.56
N ALA A 280 14.71 4.72 -16.93
CA ALA A 280 13.29 4.79 -17.26
C ALA A 280 12.71 6.21 -17.01
N ALA A 281 13.09 6.83 -15.87
CA ALA A 281 12.69 8.20 -15.57
C ALA A 281 13.19 9.22 -16.61
N ALA A 282 14.44 9.11 -17.02
CA ALA A 282 15.03 10.01 -18.02
C ALA A 282 14.42 9.81 -19.42
N ALA A 283 14.26 8.56 -19.86
CA ALA A 283 13.67 8.23 -21.16
C ALA A 283 12.20 8.65 -21.24
N GLY A 284 11.42 8.42 -20.17
CA GLY A 284 10.04 8.85 -20.11
C GLY A 284 9.89 10.38 -20.17
N ALA A 285 10.75 11.12 -19.47
CA ALA A 285 10.79 12.57 -19.52
C ALA A 285 11.07 13.11 -20.94
N GLU A 286 11.98 12.47 -21.66
CA GLU A 286 12.25 12.80 -23.08
C GLU A 286 11.05 12.50 -23.97
N ALA A 287 10.44 11.32 -23.81
CA ALA A 287 9.27 10.90 -24.59
C ALA A 287 8.08 11.86 -24.44
N PHE A 288 7.91 12.43 -23.23
CA PHE A 288 6.89 13.46 -22.97
C PHE A 288 7.27 14.86 -23.42
N GLY A 289 8.51 15.06 -23.92
CA GLY A 289 8.95 16.36 -24.43
C GLY A 289 8.96 17.46 -23.37
N ILE A 290 9.28 17.15 -22.12
CA ILE A 290 9.27 18.11 -21.00
C ILE A 290 10.43 19.12 -21.09
N PHE A 291 11.44 18.84 -21.92
CA PHE A 291 12.62 19.68 -22.02
C PHE A 291 12.48 20.73 -23.13
N SER A 292 12.75 21.98 -22.80
CA SER A 292 12.90 23.02 -23.81
C SER A 292 14.31 22.96 -24.42
N ALA A 293 14.39 23.30 -25.72
CA ALA A 293 15.67 23.46 -26.43
C ALA A 293 16.42 24.69 -25.85
N GLY A 294 17.21 24.45 -24.79
CA GLY A 294 18.00 25.49 -24.16
C GLY A 294 19.27 24.89 -23.58
N THR A 295 20.40 25.53 -23.90
CA THR A 295 21.72 25.05 -23.47
C THR A 295 22.20 25.77 -22.21
N GLY A 296 22.75 25.00 -21.27
CA GLY A 296 23.82 25.48 -20.38
C GLY A 296 23.47 26.50 -19.32
N GLN A 297 22.26 26.49 -18.73
CA GLN A 297 21.98 27.29 -17.55
C GLN A 297 22.51 26.61 -16.26
N ALA A 298 22.95 27.45 -15.33
CA ALA A 298 23.45 26.96 -14.04
C ALA A 298 22.40 26.12 -13.32
N VAL A 299 22.82 24.95 -12.86
CA VAL A 299 22.02 24.04 -12.05
C VAL A 299 21.92 24.58 -10.63
N SER A 300 20.74 24.52 -10.03
CA SER A 300 20.51 24.82 -8.62
C SER A 300 20.27 23.54 -7.86
N CYS A 301 21.16 23.21 -6.92
CA CYS A 301 21.08 22.01 -6.10
C CYS A 301 21.75 22.30 -4.74
N PRO A 302 21.19 21.79 -3.62
CA PRO A 302 21.86 21.87 -2.33
C PRO A 302 23.08 20.93 -2.29
N PRO A 303 23.98 21.07 -1.30
CA PRO A 303 24.99 20.06 -1.02
C PRO A 303 24.33 18.70 -0.84
N LEU A 304 24.83 17.68 -1.54
CA LEU A 304 24.31 16.32 -1.42
C LEU A 304 25.11 15.56 -0.35
N PRO A 305 24.50 14.62 0.37
CA PRO A 305 25.21 13.74 1.28
C PRO A 305 26.32 12.99 0.54
N GLU A 306 27.49 12.84 1.18
CA GLU A 306 28.54 11.97 0.66
C GLU A 306 28.11 10.51 0.75
N VAL A 307 27.49 10.01 -0.28
CA VAL A 307 27.10 8.59 -0.38
C VAL A 307 28.08 7.89 -1.31
N ARG A 308 28.65 6.79 -0.85
CA ARG A 308 29.38 5.88 -1.72
C ARG A 308 28.37 5.31 -2.72
N LEU A 309 28.46 5.74 -3.97
CA LEU A 309 27.63 5.23 -5.06
C LEU A 309 27.89 3.73 -5.23
N SER A 310 27.14 2.90 -4.52
CA SER A 310 26.88 1.55 -4.99
C SER A 310 25.86 1.67 -6.10
N PRO A 311 26.06 1.02 -7.25
CA PRO A 311 25.07 1.05 -8.31
C PRO A 311 23.71 0.61 -7.74
N LEU A 312 22.69 1.42 -7.91
CA LEU A 312 21.33 1.20 -7.40
C LEU A 312 20.61 -0.01 -8.05
N LEU A 313 21.24 -0.65 -9.01
CA LEU A 313 20.82 -1.95 -9.58
C LEU A 313 22.07 -2.76 -9.97
N PRO A 314 22.11 -4.07 -9.71
CA PRO A 314 23.01 -4.92 -10.42
C PRO A 314 22.65 -4.85 -11.91
N GLU A 315 23.66 -4.66 -12.77
CA GLU A 315 23.51 -4.93 -14.19
C GLU A 315 22.92 -6.34 -14.33
N GLN A 316 21.69 -6.44 -14.83
CA GLN A 316 21.09 -7.75 -15.08
C GLN A 316 21.95 -8.46 -16.09
N SER A 317 22.73 -9.42 -15.62
CA SER A 317 23.44 -10.35 -16.49
C SER A 317 22.41 -11.13 -17.30
N ASP A 318 22.51 -10.97 -18.59
CA ASP A 318 21.78 -11.67 -19.65
C ASP A 318 22.06 -13.17 -19.57
N ASP A 319 21.23 -13.94 -18.88
CA ASP A 319 21.15 -15.40 -19.03
C ASP A 319 19.79 -15.93 -18.55
N SER A 320 18.76 -15.76 -19.39
CA SER A 320 17.64 -16.73 -19.51
C SER A 320 16.81 -16.44 -20.74
N VAL A 321 17.16 -17.08 -21.84
CA VAL A 321 16.28 -17.25 -23.01
C VAL A 321 15.19 -18.25 -22.62
N GLY A 322 13.95 -17.80 -22.55
CA GLY A 322 12.76 -18.62 -22.32
C GLY A 322 11.50 -17.93 -22.82
N ASP A 323 11.01 -18.41 -23.95
CA ASP A 323 9.75 -18.16 -24.66
C ASP A 323 8.67 -17.34 -23.92
N ALA A 324 8.30 -16.19 -24.48
CA ALA A 324 6.97 -15.62 -24.34
C ALA A 324 6.64 -14.74 -25.56
N ALA A 325 5.93 -15.34 -26.49
CA ALA A 325 5.20 -14.58 -27.51
C ALA A 325 3.98 -13.93 -26.89
N ALA A 326 3.97 -12.60 -26.77
CA ALA A 326 2.80 -11.73 -26.97
C ALA A 326 3.15 -10.25 -26.69
N SER A 327 2.90 -9.41 -27.69
CA SER A 327 2.86 -7.93 -27.71
C SER A 327 4.20 -7.25 -27.98
N GLY A 328 4.34 -6.79 -29.20
CA GLY A 328 5.32 -6.03 -29.90
C GLY A 328 5.98 -4.85 -29.18
N CYS A 329 6.90 -5.13 -28.26
CA CYS A 329 7.98 -4.21 -27.90
C CYS A 329 9.25 -5.04 -27.80
N GLY A 330 10.33 -4.62 -28.47
CA GLY A 330 11.61 -5.33 -28.44
C GLY A 330 12.18 -5.41 -27.01
N PRO A 331 13.09 -6.33 -26.71
CA PRO A 331 13.64 -6.59 -25.37
C PRO A 331 14.42 -5.43 -24.73
N ASP A 332 14.67 -4.33 -25.48
CA ASP A 332 15.49 -3.17 -25.04
C ASP A 332 14.72 -1.87 -24.83
N ALA A 333 13.39 -1.86 -24.91
CA ALA A 333 12.62 -0.64 -24.75
C ALA A 333 12.37 -0.34 -23.27
N LEU A 334 12.88 0.80 -22.78
CA LEU A 334 12.58 1.29 -21.42
C LEU A 334 11.07 1.55 -21.26
N PRO A 335 10.50 1.23 -20.08
CA PRO A 335 9.06 1.39 -19.84
C PRO A 335 8.64 2.86 -19.87
N GLY A 336 7.46 3.12 -20.43
CA GLY A 336 6.84 4.44 -20.41
C GLY A 336 6.30 4.81 -19.02
N TYR A 337 6.21 6.12 -18.71
CA TYR A 337 5.67 6.59 -17.41
C TYR A 337 4.30 6.01 -17.09
N GLY A 338 3.38 6.01 -18.07
CA GLY A 338 2.04 5.46 -17.85
C GLY A 338 2.05 3.98 -17.49
N GLU A 339 2.93 3.20 -18.09
CA GLU A 339 3.07 1.78 -17.79
C GLU A 339 3.59 1.55 -16.36
N VAL A 340 4.59 2.35 -15.94
CA VAL A 340 5.14 2.27 -14.58
C VAL A 340 4.11 2.74 -13.56
N LEU A 341 3.48 3.90 -13.79
CA LEU A 341 2.50 4.46 -12.84
C LEU A 341 1.26 3.58 -12.67
N LEU A 342 0.90 2.78 -13.69
CA LEU A 342 -0.17 1.78 -13.61
C LEU A 342 0.30 0.40 -13.12
N GLY A 343 1.59 0.21 -12.87
CA GLY A 343 2.18 -1.05 -12.42
C GLY A 343 2.22 -2.13 -13.51
N LEU A 344 2.23 -1.75 -14.78
CA LEU A 344 2.29 -2.68 -15.91
C LEU A 344 3.73 -3.10 -16.21
N SER A 345 4.67 -2.20 -16.00
CA SER A 345 6.11 -2.36 -16.23
C SER A 345 6.90 -1.61 -15.14
N PRO A 346 8.10 -2.09 -14.75
CA PRO A 346 8.76 -3.34 -15.13
C PRO A 346 7.99 -4.58 -14.65
N ARG A 347 8.46 -5.77 -15.04
CA ARG A 347 7.82 -7.02 -14.61
C ARG A 347 7.71 -7.12 -13.10
N VAL A 348 8.77 -6.78 -12.37
CA VAL A 348 8.84 -6.63 -10.91
C VAL A 348 9.42 -5.26 -10.61
N PRO A 349 8.79 -4.41 -9.80
CA PRO A 349 9.34 -3.12 -9.43
C PRO A 349 10.42 -3.27 -8.35
N ASP A 350 11.21 -2.24 -8.16
CA ASP A 350 12.17 -2.17 -7.05
C ASP A 350 11.43 -1.83 -5.73
N TRP A 351 10.97 -2.88 -5.03
CA TRP A 351 10.23 -2.72 -3.78
C TRP A 351 11.08 -2.11 -2.66
N ASP A 352 12.41 -2.34 -2.65
CA ASP A 352 13.29 -1.77 -1.64
C ASP A 352 13.45 -0.27 -1.81
N THR A 353 13.61 0.19 -3.06
CA THR A 353 13.65 1.63 -3.36
C THR A 353 12.29 2.29 -3.13
N LEU A 354 11.19 1.62 -3.46
CA LEU A 354 9.84 2.12 -3.15
C LEU A 354 9.60 2.24 -1.64
N LYS A 355 10.10 1.31 -0.83
CA LYS A 355 10.03 1.39 0.65
C LYS A 355 10.83 2.59 1.20
N ARG A 356 12.02 2.85 0.65
CA ARG A 356 12.81 4.03 1.00
C ARG A 356 12.12 5.32 0.59
N LEU A 357 11.52 5.34 -0.61
CA LEU A 357 10.76 6.49 -1.09
C LEU A 357 9.56 6.78 -0.18
N GLU A 358 8.80 5.77 0.22
CA GLU A 358 7.70 5.91 1.16
C GLU A 358 8.13 6.59 2.46
N ARG A 359 9.27 6.17 3.02
CA ARG A 359 9.81 6.77 4.23
C ARG A 359 10.15 8.24 4.02
N LEU A 360 10.86 8.58 2.94
CA LEU A 360 11.13 9.96 2.61
C LEU A 360 9.86 10.79 2.43
N MET A 361 8.85 10.24 1.73
CA MET A 361 7.57 10.91 1.55
C MET A 361 6.84 11.14 2.86
N HIS A 362 6.92 10.17 3.79
CA HIS A 362 6.38 10.35 5.14
C HIS A 362 7.06 11.53 5.85
N ASP A 363 8.40 11.54 5.91
CA ASP A 363 9.16 12.59 6.57
C ASP A 363 8.89 13.97 5.92
N LEU A 364 8.87 14.05 4.59
CA LEU A 364 8.54 15.27 3.87
C LEU A 364 7.09 15.73 4.03
N SER A 365 6.15 14.81 4.26
CA SER A 365 4.74 15.15 4.48
C SER A 365 4.46 15.62 5.92
N SER A 366 5.32 15.31 6.87
CA SER A 366 5.19 15.75 8.26
C SER A 366 5.56 17.23 8.46
N CYS A 367 6.39 17.78 7.55
CA CYS A 367 6.81 19.18 7.59
C CYS A 367 5.84 20.07 6.83
N GLY A 368 5.24 21.07 7.48
CA GLY A 368 4.42 22.09 6.83
C GLY A 368 3.20 21.54 6.07
N GLY A 369 2.60 22.37 5.21
CA GLY A 369 1.36 22.07 4.50
C GLY A 369 1.46 22.28 2.98
N GLY A 370 0.28 22.34 2.34
CA GLY A 370 0.11 22.78 0.96
C GLY A 370 0.47 21.74 -0.10
N GLU A 371 0.84 22.22 -1.29
CA GLU A 371 1.03 21.38 -2.47
C GLU A 371 2.16 20.34 -2.33
N ALA A 372 3.25 20.69 -1.65
CA ALA A 372 4.35 19.75 -1.43
C ALA A 372 3.96 18.59 -0.49
N GLN A 373 3.20 18.90 0.57
CA GLN A 373 2.63 17.87 1.43
C GLN A 373 1.64 16.98 0.67
N ALA A 374 0.75 17.58 -0.13
CA ALA A 374 -0.20 16.83 -0.94
C ALA A 374 0.51 15.90 -1.95
N ALA A 375 1.61 16.39 -2.55
CA ALA A 375 2.43 15.57 -3.46
C ALA A 375 3.06 14.37 -2.75
N ALA A 376 3.63 14.57 -1.56
CA ALA A 376 4.24 13.51 -0.76
C ALA A 376 3.20 12.48 -0.30
N LEU A 377 2.05 12.92 0.23
CA LEU A 377 0.94 12.04 0.62
C LEU A 377 0.35 11.28 -0.57
N THR A 378 0.29 11.92 -1.76
CA THR A 378 -0.16 11.26 -2.98
C THR A 378 0.81 10.17 -3.42
N ALA A 379 2.11 10.41 -3.32
CA ALA A 379 3.14 9.42 -3.59
C ALA A 379 3.03 8.21 -2.64
N THR A 380 2.83 8.46 -1.34
CA THR A 380 2.54 7.39 -0.36
C THR A 380 1.29 6.61 -0.75
N GLY A 381 0.19 7.30 -1.09
CA GLY A 381 -1.04 6.65 -1.55
C GLY A 381 -0.85 5.80 -2.81
N TRP A 382 -0.02 6.26 -3.75
CA TRP A 382 0.34 5.49 -4.95
C TRP A 382 1.14 4.22 -4.59
N ILE A 383 2.14 4.32 -3.71
CA ILE A 383 2.92 3.16 -3.26
C ILE A 383 2.02 2.13 -2.57
N GLU A 384 1.12 2.57 -1.70
CA GLU A 384 0.16 1.69 -1.03
C GLU A 384 -0.80 1.01 -2.02
N TRP A 385 -1.25 1.73 -3.05
CA TRP A 385 -2.04 1.15 -4.13
C TRP A 385 -1.23 0.13 -4.94
N CYS A 386 0.04 0.40 -5.21
CA CYS A 386 0.94 -0.55 -5.87
C CYS A 386 1.13 -1.85 -5.07
N ARG A 387 1.07 -1.79 -3.74
CA ARG A 387 1.09 -2.95 -2.84
C ARG A 387 -0.25 -3.69 -2.76
N GLY A 388 -1.32 -3.16 -3.36
CA GLY A 388 -2.67 -3.70 -3.24
C GLY A 388 -3.38 -3.29 -1.95
N ARG A 389 -2.84 -2.33 -1.18
CA ARG A 389 -3.37 -1.86 0.10
C ARG A 389 -4.32 -0.67 -0.08
N GLY A 390 -5.44 -0.91 -0.76
CA GLY A 390 -6.39 0.14 -1.18
C GLY A 390 -6.89 1.02 -0.04
N SER A 391 -7.12 0.49 1.17
CA SER A 391 -7.56 1.27 2.33
C SER A 391 -6.51 2.28 2.81
N PHE A 392 -5.23 1.91 2.79
CA PHE A 392 -4.12 2.83 3.13
C PHE A 392 -3.90 3.86 2.02
N ALA A 393 -4.07 3.43 0.77
CA ALA A 393 -4.03 4.34 -0.37
C ALA A 393 -5.12 5.42 -0.25
N ASP A 394 -6.37 5.04 -0.02
CA ASP A 394 -7.49 5.97 0.12
C ASP A 394 -7.30 6.94 1.28
N ALA A 395 -6.83 6.46 2.44
CA ALA A 395 -6.54 7.32 3.59
C ALA A 395 -5.45 8.37 3.28
N SER A 396 -4.36 7.97 2.62
CA SER A 396 -3.28 8.87 2.23
C SER A 396 -3.73 9.90 1.20
N LEU A 397 -4.52 9.47 0.21
CA LEU A 397 -5.07 10.34 -0.83
C LEU A 397 -6.10 11.33 -0.28
N THR A 398 -6.92 10.91 0.67
CA THR A 398 -7.86 11.80 1.37
C THR A 398 -7.10 12.92 2.09
N ARG A 399 -6.06 12.57 2.85
CA ARG A 399 -5.20 13.58 3.50
C ARG A 399 -4.48 14.48 2.50
N ALA A 400 -4.09 13.96 1.34
CA ALA A 400 -3.50 14.78 0.28
C ALA A 400 -4.49 15.85 -0.23
N LEU A 401 -5.77 15.48 -0.38
CA LEU A 401 -6.82 16.40 -0.78
C LEU A 401 -7.20 17.39 0.32
N GLU A 402 -7.06 17.03 1.59
CA GLU A 402 -7.20 17.94 2.73
C GLU A 402 -6.06 18.96 2.75
N ALA A 403 -4.81 18.52 2.52
CA ALA A 403 -3.63 19.38 2.47
C ALA A 403 -3.65 20.36 1.28
N SER A 404 -4.17 19.93 0.13
CA SER A 404 -4.32 20.76 -1.08
C SER A 404 -5.57 20.34 -1.86
N PRO A 405 -6.72 21.01 -1.60
CA PRO A 405 -7.95 20.73 -2.35
C PRO A 405 -7.76 20.90 -3.85
N GLY A 406 -8.22 19.92 -4.62
CA GLY A 406 -8.06 19.93 -6.08
C GLY A 406 -6.70 19.45 -6.59
N TYR A 407 -5.87 18.82 -5.74
CA TYR A 407 -4.60 18.25 -6.17
C TYR A 407 -4.82 17.11 -7.17
N ARG A 408 -4.56 17.40 -8.44
CA ARG A 408 -5.03 16.61 -9.58
C ARG A 408 -4.65 15.13 -9.53
N LEU A 409 -3.41 14.81 -9.15
CA LEU A 409 -2.97 13.41 -9.10
C LEU A 409 -3.70 12.63 -7.99
N ALA A 410 -3.93 13.26 -6.83
CA ALA A 410 -4.70 12.63 -5.75
C ALA A 410 -6.16 12.37 -6.17
N GLU A 411 -6.80 13.31 -6.87
CA GLU A 411 -8.17 13.10 -7.39
C GLU A 411 -8.24 11.91 -8.34
N LEU A 412 -7.29 11.81 -9.27
CA LEU A 412 -7.23 10.72 -10.25
C LEU A 412 -7.00 9.37 -9.58
N LEU A 413 -6.04 9.29 -8.66
CA LEU A 413 -5.74 8.06 -7.94
C LEU A 413 -6.89 7.66 -6.99
N SER A 414 -7.52 8.63 -6.31
CA SER A 414 -8.71 8.35 -5.48
C SER A 414 -9.84 7.73 -6.29
N GLU A 415 -10.04 8.19 -7.53
CA GLU A 415 -11.04 7.59 -8.41
C GLU A 415 -10.67 6.17 -8.82
N VAL A 416 -9.39 5.89 -9.12
CA VAL A 416 -8.88 4.55 -9.44
C VAL A 416 -9.07 3.61 -8.25
N VAL A 417 -8.70 4.05 -7.04
CA VAL A 417 -8.83 3.27 -5.80
C VAL A 417 -10.30 2.99 -5.48
N ARG A 418 -11.18 4.01 -5.54
CA ARG A 418 -12.62 3.84 -5.29
C ARG A 418 -13.33 2.93 -6.28
N ARG A 419 -12.87 2.87 -7.52
CA ARG A 419 -13.36 1.89 -8.50
C ARG A 419 -12.85 0.48 -8.23
N GLY A 420 -11.98 0.29 -7.25
CA GLY A 420 -11.36 -0.98 -6.93
C GLY A 420 -10.39 -1.48 -7.99
N THR A 421 -9.87 -0.60 -8.84
CA THR A 421 -8.90 -0.98 -9.85
C THR A 421 -7.60 -1.38 -9.17
N LEU A 422 -7.15 -2.61 -9.40
CA LEU A 422 -5.88 -3.10 -8.87
C LEU A 422 -4.71 -2.55 -9.70
N CYS A 423 -3.62 -2.24 -9.02
CA CYS A 423 -2.33 -1.99 -9.67
C CYS A 423 -1.87 -3.26 -10.40
N GLY A 424 -1.28 -3.12 -11.57
CA GLY A 424 -0.81 -4.26 -12.35
C GLY A 424 0.19 -5.14 -11.62
N TRP A 425 1.03 -4.58 -10.73
CA TRP A 425 1.94 -5.37 -9.90
C TRP A 425 1.18 -6.16 -8.82
N ALA A 426 0.20 -5.56 -8.17
CA ALA A 426 -0.60 -6.24 -7.15
C ALA A 426 -1.41 -7.42 -7.71
N GLY A 427 -1.79 -7.36 -9.00
CA GLY A 427 -2.51 -8.44 -9.68
C GLY A 427 -1.63 -9.59 -10.19
N ARG A 428 -0.30 -9.52 -10.04
CA ARG A 428 0.64 -10.54 -10.54
C ARG A 428 1.44 -11.14 -9.40
N ARG A 429 1.32 -12.45 -9.17
CA ARG A 429 1.96 -13.15 -8.05
C ARG A 429 3.47 -12.89 -7.96
N GLU A 430 4.17 -12.89 -9.09
CA GLU A 430 5.62 -12.69 -9.17
C GLU A 430 6.06 -11.24 -8.93
N ALA A 431 5.14 -10.27 -9.10
CA ALA A 431 5.41 -8.86 -8.93
C ALA A 431 4.85 -8.31 -7.62
N ALA A 432 3.86 -9.00 -7.04
CA ALA A 432 3.15 -8.53 -5.85
C ALA A 432 4.10 -8.33 -4.67
N TRP A 433 3.90 -7.23 -3.97
CA TRP A 433 4.59 -6.96 -2.72
C TRP A 433 4.29 -8.06 -1.69
N GLN A 434 5.34 -8.57 -1.06
CA GLN A 434 5.23 -9.56 0.00
C GLN A 434 5.63 -8.93 1.33
N LYS A 435 4.71 -8.88 2.27
CA LYS A 435 4.94 -8.35 3.61
C LYS A 435 6.00 -9.16 4.37
N PHE A 436 5.96 -10.47 4.20
CA PHE A 436 6.94 -11.40 4.75
C PHE A 436 7.77 -11.92 3.59
N GLY A 437 9.10 -11.86 3.68
CA GLY A 437 9.99 -12.28 2.59
C GLY A 437 9.62 -13.66 2.03
N SER A 438 10.00 -13.93 0.79
CA SER A 438 9.65 -15.15 0.03
C SER A 438 9.99 -16.47 0.73
N ASP A 439 10.74 -16.44 1.83
CA ASP A 439 11.14 -17.60 2.62
C ASP A 439 10.11 -17.98 3.72
N ALA A 440 9.04 -17.19 3.91
CA ALA A 440 8.02 -17.40 4.94
C ALA A 440 6.64 -17.87 4.39
N ALA A 441 6.52 -18.12 3.08
CA ALA A 441 5.26 -18.56 2.44
C ALA A 441 5.26 -20.03 2.03
#